data_0d627766d52fcaeb7b09d48e4479261c
#
_entry.id   0d627766d52fcaeb7b09d48e4479261c
#
_cell.length_a   1.000
_cell.length_b   1.000
_cell.length_c   1.000
_cell.angle_alpha   90.00
_cell.angle_beta   90.00
_cell.angle_gamma   90.00
#
_symmetry.space_group_name_H-M   'P 1'
#
loop_
_entity.id
_entity.type
_entity.pdbx_description
1 polymer ?
#
loop_
_entity_poly.entity_id
_entity_poly.type
_entity_poly.pdbx_seq_one_letter_code
_entity_poly.pdbx_strand_id
1 'polypeptide(L)'
;MRIVLLVMASLLMIIGSSCTQTESLKTKQCDNMTAREIVDKNAFIDYTMEDLIVQSRSTNTIIAAHPAFRAAAHRFYKTVKMDEKGFATWSAKSGKELNMSENLFNHFVKIMEKGNKMMEESIKKGENLQPMDLSDEYLNNIIDDDYVNNILNMMKEAINSNHITIAK
;
A
#
# COMPACT_ATOMS: atom_id res chain seq x y z
N MET A 1 0.42 -12.88 13.52
CA MET A 1 0.44 -13.32 12.12
C MET A 1 -0.89 -13.16 11.36
N ARG A 2 -2.04 -12.91 12.00
CA ARG A 2 -3.35 -12.73 11.33
C ARG A 2 -3.67 -11.32 10.83
N ILE A 3 -2.95 -10.30 11.22
CA ILE A 3 -3.32 -8.88 11.07
C ILE A 3 -2.60 -8.21 9.91
N VAL A 4 -1.36 -8.58 9.63
CA VAL A 4 -0.63 -8.13 8.42
C VAL A 4 -1.38 -8.55 7.14
N LEU A 5 -2.11 -9.67 7.20
CA LEU A 5 -2.97 -10.16 6.11
C LEU A 5 -4.22 -9.27 5.87
N LEU A 6 -4.78 -8.62 6.89
CA LEU A 6 -6.01 -7.82 6.72
C LEU A 6 -5.78 -6.47 6.05
N VAL A 7 -4.65 -5.82 6.30
CA VAL A 7 -4.30 -4.57 5.61
C VAL A 7 -3.91 -4.82 4.15
N MET A 8 -3.25 -5.96 3.87
CA MET A 8 -2.94 -6.36 2.50
C MET A 8 -4.18 -6.91 1.75
N ALA A 9 -5.13 -7.54 2.44
CA ALA A 9 -6.36 -8.06 1.83
C ALA A 9 -7.33 -6.95 1.38
N SER A 10 -7.35 -5.80 2.04
CA SER A 10 -8.18 -4.65 1.59
C SER A 10 -7.65 -3.98 0.31
N LEU A 11 -6.39 -4.25 -0.09
CA LEU A 11 -5.81 -3.78 -1.34
C LEU A 11 -6.13 -4.70 -2.55
N LEU A 12 -6.64 -5.92 -2.31
CA LEU A 12 -6.83 -6.94 -3.36
C LEU A 12 -8.18 -6.86 -4.10
N MET A 13 -9.10 -5.97 -3.71
CA MET A 13 -10.46 -5.96 -4.23
C MET A 13 -10.73 -4.87 -5.28
N ILE A 14 -9.85 -4.69 -6.27
CA ILE A 14 -10.23 -3.93 -7.48
C ILE A 14 -9.72 -4.67 -8.72
N ILE A 15 -10.40 -5.76 -9.07
CA ILE A 15 -10.33 -6.32 -10.42
C ILE A 15 -11.69 -6.09 -11.07
N GLY A 16 -11.87 -4.90 -11.63
CA GLY A 16 -12.99 -4.55 -12.50
C GLY A 16 -12.48 -4.41 -13.94
N SER A 17 -12.95 -5.25 -14.82
CA SER A 17 -12.66 -5.24 -16.25
C SER A 17 -13.06 -3.91 -16.89
N SER A 18 -12.13 -3.29 -17.61
CA SER A 18 -12.46 -2.38 -18.72
C SER A 18 -11.28 -2.29 -19.69
N CYS A 19 -11.50 -2.75 -20.92
CA CYS A 19 -10.61 -2.46 -22.05
C CYS A 19 -10.64 -0.97 -22.33
N THR A 20 -9.47 -0.31 -22.41
CA THR A 20 -9.27 0.82 -23.35
C THR A 20 -7.81 1.27 -23.39
N GLN A 21 -7.31 1.41 -24.60
CA GLN A 21 -6.23 2.26 -25.11
C GLN A 21 -4.87 2.24 -24.38
N THR A 22 -3.89 1.74 -25.10
CA THR A 22 -2.46 1.91 -24.85
C THR A 22 -2.07 3.38 -25.04
N GLU A 23 -2.32 4.23 -24.04
CA GLU A 23 -1.55 5.47 -23.94
C GLU A 23 -0.12 5.09 -23.55
N SER A 24 0.85 5.54 -24.34
CA SER A 24 2.26 5.35 -24.00
C SER A 24 2.49 5.98 -22.63
N LEU A 25 2.79 5.16 -21.63
CA LEU A 25 3.11 5.62 -20.28
C LEU A 25 4.26 6.62 -20.37
N LYS A 26 4.00 7.87 -19.98
CA LYS A 26 5.05 8.88 -19.87
C LYS A 26 6.04 8.43 -18.81
N THR A 27 7.34 8.51 -19.12
CA THR A 27 8.39 8.24 -18.14
C THR A 27 8.22 9.15 -16.93
N LYS A 28 8.09 8.57 -15.75
CA LYS A 28 7.95 9.29 -14.49
C LYS A 28 9.32 9.49 -13.83
N GLN A 29 9.45 10.50 -12.97
CA GLN A 29 10.72 10.80 -12.29
C GLN A 29 11.27 9.62 -11.47
N CYS A 30 10.38 8.78 -10.93
CA CYS A 30 10.74 7.64 -10.10
C CYS A 30 10.86 6.31 -10.87
N ASP A 31 10.73 6.33 -12.21
CA ASP A 31 10.94 5.13 -13.02
C ASP A 31 12.38 4.62 -12.82
N ASN A 32 12.51 3.31 -12.67
CA ASN A 32 13.79 2.63 -12.41
C ASN A 32 14.47 2.95 -11.08
N MET A 33 13.76 3.53 -10.11
CA MET A 33 14.25 3.73 -8.74
C MET A 33 13.64 2.69 -7.80
N THR A 34 14.43 2.20 -6.85
CA THR A 34 13.90 1.43 -5.70
C THR A 34 13.08 2.33 -4.78
N ALA A 35 12.24 1.74 -3.93
CA ALA A 35 11.47 2.51 -2.96
C ALA A 35 12.38 3.29 -1.99
N ARG A 36 13.48 2.67 -1.58
CA ARG A 36 14.49 3.30 -0.72
C ARG A 36 15.15 4.50 -1.40
N GLU A 37 15.57 4.35 -2.66
CA GLU A 37 16.17 5.46 -3.42
C GLU A 37 15.21 6.64 -3.60
N ILE A 38 13.91 6.38 -3.82
CA ILE A 38 12.88 7.42 -3.91
C ILE A 38 12.77 8.18 -2.60
N VAL A 39 12.81 7.46 -1.46
CA VAL A 39 12.75 8.05 -0.12
C VAL A 39 14.01 8.86 0.16
N ASP A 40 15.20 8.28 -0.02
CA ASP A 40 16.49 8.87 0.33
C ASP A 40 16.80 10.13 -0.51
N LYS A 41 16.48 10.08 -1.80
CA LYS A 41 16.64 11.23 -2.71
C LYS A 41 15.51 12.24 -2.60
N ASN A 42 14.50 11.96 -1.76
CA ASN A 42 13.29 12.76 -1.63
C ASN A 42 12.64 13.12 -2.98
N ALA A 43 12.69 12.18 -3.94
CA ALA A 43 12.17 12.39 -5.29
C ALA A 43 10.66 12.62 -5.27
N PHE A 44 10.15 13.49 -6.13
CA PHE A 44 8.70 13.72 -6.25
C PHE A 44 8.02 12.51 -6.89
N ILE A 45 6.99 11.97 -6.24
CA ILE A 45 6.23 10.80 -6.71
C ILE A 45 5.05 11.28 -7.55
N ASP A 46 5.27 11.41 -8.85
CA ASP A 46 4.25 11.85 -9.83
C ASP A 46 3.48 10.64 -10.41
N TYR A 47 2.91 9.83 -9.52
CA TYR A 47 2.02 8.73 -9.89
C TYR A 47 0.61 9.00 -9.40
N THR A 48 -0.39 8.62 -10.21
CA THR A 48 -1.77 8.48 -9.76
C THR A 48 -2.07 7.01 -9.44
N MET A 49 -3.18 6.74 -8.80
CA MET A 49 -3.64 5.35 -8.60
C MET A 49 -3.93 4.66 -9.94
N GLU A 50 -4.44 5.39 -10.94
CA GLU A 50 -4.66 4.89 -12.29
C GLU A 50 -3.35 4.47 -12.96
N ASP A 51 -2.29 5.29 -12.87
CA ASP A 51 -0.96 4.95 -13.39
C ASP A 51 -0.47 3.63 -12.78
N LEU A 52 -0.55 3.50 -11.46
CA LEU A 52 -0.10 2.31 -10.73
C LEU A 52 -0.92 1.07 -11.08
N ILE A 53 -2.23 1.21 -11.27
CA ILE A 53 -3.11 0.12 -11.70
C ILE A 53 -2.74 -0.35 -13.10
N VAL A 54 -2.56 0.57 -14.05
CA VAL A 54 -2.19 0.25 -15.43
C VAL A 54 -0.84 -0.45 -15.47
N GLN A 55 0.17 0.09 -14.78
CA GLN A 55 1.50 -0.48 -14.74
C GLN A 55 1.52 -1.85 -14.06
N SER A 56 0.82 -2.01 -12.94
CA SER A 56 0.71 -3.31 -12.26
C SER A 56 0.07 -4.39 -13.13
N ARG A 57 -0.95 -4.05 -13.91
CA ARG A 57 -1.56 -4.98 -14.88
C ARG A 57 -0.61 -5.35 -16.00
N SER A 58 0.13 -4.39 -16.56
CA SER A 58 1.09 -4.64 -17.64
C SER A 58 2.27 -5.50 -17.23
N THR A 59 2.69 -5.42 -15.96
CA THR A 59 3.80 -6.19 -15.38
C THR A 59 3.37 -7.42 -14.60
N ASN A 60 2.06 -7.69 -14.49
CA ASN A 60 1.48 -8.75 -13.67
C ASN A 60 1.97 -8.70 -12.21
N THR A 61 2.06 -7.49 -11.66
CA THR A 61 2.56 -7.20 -10.31
C THR A 61 1.43 -6.58 -9.48
N ILE A 62 1.42 -6.78 -8.17
CA ILE A 62 0.45 -6.10 -7.30
C ILE A 62 0.91 -4.65 -7.04
N ILE A 63 -0.04 -3.72 -6.92
CA ILE A 63 0.23 -2.27 -6.69
C ILE A 63 1.12 -2.06 -5.46
N ALA A 64 0.86 -2.80 -4.38
CA ALA A 64 1.64 -2.72 -3.14
C ALA A 64 3.13 -3.08 -3.30
N ALA A 65 3.50 -3.77 -4.38
CA ALA A 65 4.90 -4.07 -4.69
C ALA A 65 5.60 -2.94 -5.46
N HIS A 66 4.83 -1.99 -6.01
CA HIS A 66 5.39 -0.92 -6.84
C HIS A 66 6.25 0.03 -6.00
N PRO A 67 7.52 0.31 -6.37
CA PRO A 67 8.43 1.12 -5.57
C PRO A 67 7.88 2.51 -5.22
N ALA A 68 7.27 3.21 -6.17
CA ALA A 68 6.69 4.53 -5.94
C ALA A 68 5.52 4.48 -4.94
N PHE A 69 4.68 3.43 -4.98
CA PHE A 69 3.60 3.25 -4.01
C PHE A 69 4.14 3.02 -2.60
N ARG A 70 5.16 2.17 -2.46
CA ARG A 70 5.79 1.86 -1.17
C ARG A 70 6.50 3.08 -0.57
N ALA A 71 7.20 3.85 -1.40
CA ALA A 71 7.83 5.11 -0.98
C ALA A 71 6.79 6.15 -0.54
N ALA A 72 5.66 6.27 -1.25
CA ALA A 72 4.57 7.14 -0.87
C ALA A 72 3.91 6.70 0.44
N ALA A 73 3.65 5.39 0.61
CA ALA A 73 3.13 4.81 1.84
C ALA A 73 4.06 5.10 3.03
N HIS A 74 5.36 4.88 2.88
CA HIS A 74 6.35 5.19 3.90
C HIS A 74 6.29 6.65 4.35
N ARG A 75 6.27 7.60 3.41
CA ARG A 75 6.18 9.04 3.73
C ARG A 75 4.88 9.40 4.43
N PHE A 76 3.76 8.88 3.95
CA PHE A 76 2.47 9.14 4.55
C PHE A 76 2.38 8.56 5.96
N TYR A 77 2.73 7.29 6.15
CA TYR A 77 2.63 6.61 7.44
C TYR A 77 3.54 7.22 8.52
N LYS A 78 4.67 7.82 8.16
CA LYS A 78 5.48 8.62 9.09
C LYS A 78 4.75 9.82 9.69
N THR A 79 3.69 10.28 9.08
CA THR A 79 2.86 11.40 9.59
C THR A 79 1.67 10.92 10.43
N VAL A 80 1.43 9.61 10.48
CA VAL A 80 0.30 8.99 11.17
C VAL A 80 0.66 8.70 12.62
N LYS A 81 -0.29 8.94 13.52
CA LYS A 81 -0.25 8.53 14.92
C LYS A 81 -1.49 7.73 15.23
N MET A 82 -1.31 6.65 15.99
CA MET A 82 -2.41 5.85 16.52
C MET A 82 -2.66 6.25 17.95
N ASP A 83 -3.94 6.39 18.34
CA ASP A 83 -4.31 6.53 19.74
C ASP A 83 -4.41 5.17 20.44
N GLU A 84 -4.68 5.19 21.76
CA GLU A 84 -4.81 3.98 22.58
C GLU A 84 -5.96 3.05 22.15
N LYS A 85 -6.94 3.58 21.43
CA LYS A 85 -8.08 2.84 20.87
C LYS A 85 -7.84 2.34 19.46
N GLY A 86 -6.70 2.69 18.85
CA GLY A 86 -6.33 2.30 17.50
C GLY A 86 -6.89 3.21 16.39
N PHE A 87 -7.37 4.42 16.73
CA PHE A 87 -7.74 5.40 15.71
C PHE A 87 -6.52 6.14 15.17
N ALA A 88 -6.45 6.24 13.84
CA ALA A 88 -5.38 6.94 13.15
C ALA A 88 -5.68 8.43 13.03
N THR A 89 -4.66 9.25 13.29
CA THR A 89 -4.62 10.67 12.93
C THR A 89 -3.34 10.95 12.15
N TRP A 90 -3.32 11.95 11.29
CA TRP A 90 -2.14 12.29 10.49
C TRP A 90 -1.93 13.80 10.46
N SER A 91 -0.67 14.23 10.40
CA SER A 91 -0.29 15.64 10.45
C SER A 91 -0.16 16.29 9.08
N ALA A 92 0.18 15.52 8.03
CA ALA A 92 0.30 16.06 6.68
C ALA A 92 -1.06 16.53 6.14
N LYS A 93 -1.05 17.65 5.40
CA LYS A 93 -2.27 18.27 4.86
C LYS A 93 -2.40 18.14 3.34
N SER A 94 -1.32 17.78 2.65
CA SER A 94 -1.30 17.68 1.20
C SER A 94 -0.22 16.72 0.70
N GLY A 95 -0.39 16.22 -0.52
CA GLY A 95 0.64 15.43 -1.19
C GLY A 95 1.93 16.21 -1.41
N LYS A 96 1.84 17.52 -1.62
CA LYS A 96 3.00 18.39 -1.78
C LYS A 96 3.93 18.38 -0.56
N GLU A 97 3.40 18.34 0.65
CA GLU A 97 4.21 18.24 1.88
C GLU A 97 5.02 16.95 1.95
N LEU A 98 4.55 15.91 1.27
CA LEU A 98 5.15 14.58 1.26
C LEU A 98 5.86 14.26 -0.06
N ASN A 99 6.07 15.25 -0.92
CA ASN A 99 6.65 15.07 -2.26
C ASN A 99 5.97 13.95 -3.07
N MET A 100 4.63 13.96 -3.10
CA MET A 100 3.82 13.04 -3.90
C MET A 100 2.63 13.76 -4.54
N SER A 101 1.99 13.11 -5.52
CA SER A 101 0.76 13.61 -6.13
C SER A 101 -0.39 13.68 -5.11
N GLU A 102 -1.29 14.66 -5.28
CA GLU A 102 -2.50 14.76 -4.46
C GLU A 102 -3.41 13.53 -4.59
N ASN A 103 -3.39 12.88 -5.75
CA ASN A 103 -4.16 11.65 -5.97
C ASN A 103 -3.70 10.52 -5.04
N LEU A 104 -2.39 10.29 -4.93
CA LEU A 104 -1.82 9.30 -4.00
C LEU A 104 -2.05 9.69 -2.53
N PHE A 105 -1.83 10.95 -2.18
CA PHE A 105 -2.09 11.43 -0.83
C PHE A 105 -3.54 11.16 -0.41
N ASN A 106 -4.49 11.58 -1.24
CA ASN A 106 -5.92 11.36 -0.97
C ASN A 106 -6.30 9.89 -0.90
N HIS A 107 -5.59 9.02 -1.63
CA HIS A 107 -5.79 7.57 -1.53
C HIS A 107 -5.42 7.06 -0.13
N PHE A 108 -4.27 7.47 0.42
CA PHE A 108 -3.88 7.08 1.78
C PHE A 108 -4.79 7.67 2.86
N VAL A 109 -5.24 8.92 2.69
CA VAL A 109 -6.24 9.53 3.59
C VAL A 109 -7.50 8.66 3.64
N LYS A 110 -8.04 8.27 2.48
CA LYS A 110 -9.23 7.40 2.41
C LYS A 110 -9.02 6.03 3.05
N ILE A 111 -7.80 5.47 2.95
CA ILE A 111 -7.47 4.21 3.64
C ILE A 111 -7.56 4.39 5.16
N MET A 112 -6.99 5.48 5.69
CA MET A 112 -7.03 5.75 7.13
C MET A 112 -8.45 6.03 7.63
N GLU A 113 -9.22 6.83 6.89
CA GLU A 113 -10.63 7.08 7.23
C GLU A 113 -11.45 5.78 7.25
N LYS A 114 -11.24 4.91 6.26
CA LYS A 114 -11.88 3.58 6.23
C LYS A 114 -11.44 2.71 7.40
N GLY A 115 -10.16 2.72 7.73
CA GLY A 115 -9.62 2.01 8.90
C GLY A 115 -10.26 2.48 10.21
N ASN A 116 -10.36 3.80 10.41
CA ASN A 116 -11.02 4.38 11.57
C ASN A 116 -12.50 3.97 11.66
N LYS A 117 -13.22 3.95 10.54
CA LYS A 117 -14.61 3.50 10.50
C LYS A 117 -14.73 2.01 10.88
N MET A 118 -13.85 1.17 10.36
CA MET A 118 -13.82 -0.26 10.72
C MET A 118 -13.51 -0.45 12.22
N MET A 119 -12.60 0.34 12.77
CA MET A 119 -12.29 0.33 14.20
C MET A 119 -13.52 0.70 15.03
N GLU A 120 -14.22 1.77 14.66
CA GLU A 120 -15.46 2.18 15.33
C GLU A 120 -16.53 1.08 15.32
N GLU A 121 -16.72 0.43 14.15
CA GLU A 121 -17.69 -0.66 14.00
C GLU A 121 -17.32 -1.88 14.87
N SER A 122 -16.04 -2.23 14.93
CA SER A 122 -15.53 -3.32 15.76
C SER A 122 -15.72 -3.06 17.25
N ILE A 123 -15.41 -1.85 17.69
CA ILE A 123 -15.65 -1.45 19.09
C ILE A 123 -17.15 -1.59 19.45
N LYS A 124 -18.06 -1.16 18.58
CA LYS A 124 -19.51 -1.31 18.77
C LYS A 124 -19.96 -2.77 18.88
N LYS A 125 -19.25 -3.69 18.20
CA LYS A 125 -19.51 -5.14 18.25
C LYS A 125 -18.79 -5.87 19.40
N GLY A 126 -17.96 -5.17 20.18
CA GLY A 126 -17.12 -5.78 21.22
C GLY A 126 -15.97 -6.63 20.63
N GLU A 127 -15.61 -6.42 19.38
CA GLU A 127 -14.47 -7.08 18.72
C GLU A 127 -13.17 -6.35 19.08
N ASN A 128 -12.09 -7.09 19.29
CA ASN A 128 -10.78 -6.52 19.54
C ASN A 128 -9.92 -6.56 18.27
N LEU A 129 -9.93 -5.46 17.52
CA LEU A 129 -8.99 -5.26 16.41
C LEU A 129 -7.67 -4.74 16.96
N GLN A 130 -6.58 -5.28 16.40
CA GLN A 130 -5.25 -4.75 16.73
C GLN A 130 -4.97 -3.52 15.86
N PRO A 131 -4.41 -2.45 16.43
CA PRO A 131 -3.98 -1.28 15.65
C PRO A 131 -2.96 -1.67 14.58
N MET A 132 -2.86 -0.84 13.54
CA MET A 132 -1.80 -0.98 12.54
C MET A 132 -0.44 -0.78 13.20
N ASP A 133 0.51 -1.66 12.88
CA ASP A 133 1.90 -1.45 13.25
C ASP A 133 2.51 -0.34 12.38
N LEU A 134 2.94 0.74 13.00
CA LEU A 134 3.64 1.87 12.38
C LEU A 134 5.04 2.07 12.99
N SER A 135 5.62 1.00 13.54
CA SER A 135 6.99 1.02 14.07
C SER A 135 8.00 1.39 13.00
N ASP A 136 9.14 1.92 13.42
CA ASP A 136 10.25 2.22 12.50
C ASP A 136 10.72 0.97 11.75
N GLU A 137 10.65 -0.20 12.37
CA GLU A 137 10.96 -1.48 11.73
C GLU A 137 9.98 -1.75 10.58
N TYR A 138 8.67 -1.65 10.82
CA TYR A 138 7.67 -1.83 9.77
C TYR A 138 7.88 -0.83 8.63
N LEU A 139 8.07 0.45 8.96
CA LEU A 139 8.27 1.51 7.96
C LEU A 139 9.53 1.29 7.12
N ASN A 140 10.61 0.80 7.72
CA ASN A 140 11.83 0.45 6.98
C ASN A 140 11.63 -0.77 6.08
N ASN A 141 10.87 -1.76 6.55
CA ASN A 141 10.61 -3.00 5.81
C ASN A 141 9.76 -2.75 4.56
N ILE A 142 8.79 -1.81 4.58
CA ILE A 142 7.97 -1.53 3.39
C ILE A 142 8.74 -0.89 2.23
N ILE A 143 9.90 -0.28 2.48
CA ILE A 143 10.77 0.26 1.43
C ILE A 143 11.96 -0.65 1.10
N ASP A 144 12.06 -1.79 1.75
CA ASP A 144 13.08 -2.81 1.49
C ASP A 144 12.59 -3.79 0.42
N ASP A 145 13.30 -3.85 -0.71
CA ASP A 145 12.89 -4.66 -1.85
C ASP A 145 13.02 -6.16 -1.57
N ASP A 146 14.05 -6.58 -0.84
CA ASP A 146 14.27 -7.99 -0.52
C ASP A 146 13.19 -8.50 0.45
N TYR A 147 12.86 -7.71 1.47
CA TYR A 147 11.78 -8.01 2.40
C TYR A 147 10.43 -8.18 1.67
N VAL A 148 10.09 -7.22 0.80
CA VAL A 148 8.82 -7.25 0.05
C VAL A 148 8.78 -8.43 -0.91
N ASN A 149 9.88 -8.71 -1.64
CA ASN A 149 9.96 -9.84 -2.55
C ASN A 149 9.80 -11.18 -1.83
N ASN A 150 10.38 -11.32 -0.63
CA ASN A 150 10.22 -12.51 0.20
C ASN A 150 8.74 -12.73 0.60
N ILE A 151 8.04 -11.66 1.04
CA ILE A 151 6.61 -11.75 1.36
C ILE A 151 5.79 -12.15 0.13
N LEU A 152 6.06 -11.55 -1.03
CA LEU A 152 5.35 -11.87 -2.28
C LEU A 152 5.55 -13.33 -2.69
N ASN A 153 6.75 -13.86 -2.53
CA ASN A 153 7.05 -15.27 -2.83
C ASN A 153 6.30 -16.20 -1.86
N MET A 154 6.32 -15.92 -0.56
CA MET A 154 5.54 -16.67 0.43
C MET A 154 4.03 -16.66 0.12
N MET A 155 3.48 -15.52 -0.32
CA MET A 155 2.08 -15.42 -0.72
C MET A 155 1.79 -16.28 -1.96
N LYS A 156 2.64 -16.27 -2.97
CA LYS A 156 2.51 -17.10 -4.17
C LYS A 156 2.54 -18.60 -3.83
N GLU A 157 3.46 -19.02 -2.97
CA GLU A 157 3.55 -20.40 -2.50
C GLU A 157 2.30 -20.84 -1.73
N ALA A 158 1.77 -19.98 -0.84
CA ALA A 158 0.55 -20.26 -0.10
C ALA A 158 -0.68 -20.40 -1.00
N ILE A 159 -0.78 -19.58 -2.06
CA ILE A 159 -1.86 -19.68 -3.04
C ILE A 159 -1.74 -21.00 -3.82
N ASN A 160 -0.54 -21.34 -4.30
CA ASN A 160 -0.31 -22.56 -5.06
C ASN A 160 -0.55 -23.82 -4.23
N SER A 161 -0.17 -23.82 -2.96
CA SER A 161 -0.41 -24.97 -2.06
C SER A 161 -1.89 -25.20 -1.78
N ASN A 162 -2.70 -24.14 -1.68
CA ASN A 162 -4.15 -24.26 -1.50
C ASN A 162 -4.87 -24.74 -2.78
N HIS A 163 -4.37 -24.43 -3.98
CA HIS A 163 -4.91 -24.93 -5.23
C HIS A 163 -4.66 -26.45 -5.42
N ILE A 164 -3.57 -26.99 -4.89
CA ILE A 164 -3.27 -28.44 -4.96
C ILE A 164 -4.22 -29.25 -4.07
N THR A 165 -4.77 -28.66 -3.01
CA THR A 165 -5.67 -29.36 -2.08
C THR A 165 -7.11 -29.48 -2.62
N ILE A 166 -7.50 -28.69 -3.62
CA ILE A 166 -8.84 -28.74 -4.24
C ILE A 166 -8.91 -29.73 -5.41
N ALA A 167 -7.77 -30.24 -5.89
CA ALA A 167 -7.68 -31.15 -7.04
C ALA A 167 -7.60 -32.64 -6.66
N LYS A 168 -7.91 -33.02 -5.42
CA LYS A 168 -8.05 -34.38 -4.94
C LYS A 168 -9.46 -34.64 -4.42
#